data_039e087b0906a7981cf3b6bba1927cc3
#
_entry.id   039e087b0906a7981cf3b6bba1927cc3
#
_cell.length_a   1.000
_cell.length_b   1.000
_cell.length_c   1.000
_cell.angle_alpha   90.00
_cell.angle_beta   90.00
_cell.angle_gamma   90.00
#
_symmetry.space_group_name_H-M   'P 1'
#
loop_
_entity.id
_entity.type
_entity.pdbx_description
1 polymer ?
#
loop_
_entity_poly.entity_id
_entity_poly.type
_entity_poly.pdbx_seq_one_letter_code
_entity_poly.pdbx_strand_id
1 'polypeptide(L)'
;LDVGCGSGILACTALLLGGRHALACDIEENAMRVTAENMDKNGLSGLRYSTRCGDLLSDPALRQEMEAQGPYDVILANIVADVLIAMAAYLPGWLAEDGHLILSGIIDTRAEEVRRAFRQAGMVIVNEIARDGWVMLCCMRSKGENS
;
A
#
# COMPACT_ATOMS: atom_id res chain seq x y z
N LEU A 1 3.88 3.40 3.39
CA LEU A 1 3.68 1.95 3.57
C LEU A 1 3.61 1.28 2.21
N ASP A 2 4.27 0.14 2.04
CA ASP A 2 4.22 -0.71 0.84
C ASP A 2 3.74 -2.11 1.24
N VAL A 3 2.52 -2.46 0.86
CA VAL A 3 1.85 -3.71 1.21
C VAL A 3 1.98 -4.72 0.06
N GLY A 4 2.56 -5.90 0.35
CA GLY A 4 2.95 -6.87 -0.66
C GLY A 4 4.14 -6.36 -1.46
N CYS A 5 5.20 -5.96 -0.77
CA CYS A 5 6.32 -5.21 -1.35
C CYS A 5 7.16 -6.01 -2.35
N GLY A 6 7.17 -7.35 -2.27
CA GLY A 6 7.93 -8.22 -3.16
C GLY A 6 9.41 -7.84 -3.23
N SER A 7 9.82 -7.27 -4.35
CA SER A 7 11.20 -6.79 -4.54
C SER A 7 11.49 -5.44 -3.87
N GLY A 8 10.48 -4.79 -3.26
CA GLY A 8 10.60 -3.48 -2.66
C GLY A 8 10.68 -2.30 -3.65
N ILE A 9 10.38 -2.54 -4.93
CA ILE A 9 10.54 -1.52 -5.97
C ILE A 9 9.68 -0.28 -5.73
N LEU A 10 8.45 -0.43 -5.22
CA LEU A 10 7.57 0.71 -4.96
C LEU A 10 8.06 1.51 -3.76
N ALA A 11 8.42 0.85 -2.67
CA ALA A 11 9.02 1.49 -1.50
C ALA A 11 10.33 2.22 -1.86
N CYS A 12 11.20 1.57 -2.64
CA CYS A 12 12.44 2.15 -3.15
C CYS A 12 12.16 3.41 -3.98
N THR A 13 11.23 3.33 -4.93
CA THR A 13 10.82 4.47 -5.76
C THR A 13 10.28 5.62 -4.92
N ALA A 14 9.44 5.33 -3.92
CA ALA A 14 8.91 6.36 -3.03
C ALA A 14 10.02 7.09 -2.28
N LEU A 15 11.05 6.37 -1.80
CA LEU A 15 12.20 6.97 -1.14
C LEU A 15 13.07 7.82 -2.08
N LEU A 16 13.28 7.36 -3.32
CA LEU A 16 14.03 8.11 -4.35
C LEU A 16 13.29 9.38 -4.76
N LEU A 17 11.96 9.37 -4.76
CA LEU A 17 11.13 10.53 -5.04
C LEU A 17 10.99 11.50 -3.85
N GLY A 18 11.70 11.29 -2.74
CA GLY A 18 11.75 12.21 -1.62
C GLY A 18 11.02 11.75 -0.36
N GLY A 19 10.51 10.52 -0.33
CA GLY A 19 9.97 9.92 0.89
C GLY A 19 11.02 9.89 2.00
N ARG A 20 10.63 10.19 3.23
CA ARG A 20 11.54 10.21 4.38
C ARG A 20 11.83 8.84 4.91
N HIS A 21 10.78 8.02 5.02
CA HIS A 21 10.87 6.65 5.52
C HIS A 21 9.83 5.77 4.79
N ALA A 22 10.17 4.51 4.57
CA ALA A 22 9.27 3.49 4.05
C ALA A 22 9.19 2.30 5.00
N LEU A 23 7.97 1.83 5.25
CA LEU A 23 7.71 0.53 5.85
C LEU A 23 7.18 -0.39 4.77
N ALA A 24 7.85 -1.51 4.55
CA ALA A 24 7.47 -2.50 3.54
C ALA A 24 7.10 -3.82 4.22
N CYS A 25 6.01 -4.45 3.79
CA CYS A 25 5.62 -5.75 4.32
C CYS A 25 5.23 -6.73 3.21
N ASP A 26 5.51 -8.01 3.44
CA ASP A 26 5.16 -9.10 2.54
C ASP A 26 4.94 -10.39 3.34
N ILE A 27 4.19 -11.32 2.77
CA ILE A 27 4.00 -12.66 3.36
C ILE A 27 5.23 -13.55 3.16
N GLU A 28 6.05 -13.23 2.15
CA GLU A 28 7.20 -14.03 1.76
C GLU A 28 8.47 -13.54 2.47
N GLU A 29 9.10 -14.40 3.27
CA GLU A 29 10.34 -14.06 3.97
C GLU A 29 11.47 -13.63 3.01
N ASN A 30 11.52 -14.27 1.83
CA ASN A 30 12.50 -13.90 0.80
C ASN A 30 12.33 -12.47 0.29
N ALA A 31 11.13 -11.92 0.32
CA ALA A 31 10.87 -10.53 -0.08
C ALA A 31 11.64 -9.54 0.81
N MET A 32 11.82 -9.84 2.09
CA MET A 32 12.60 -9.00 3.00
C MET A 32 14.05 -8.86 2.56
N ARG A 33 14.68 -10.00 2.21
CA ARG A 33 16.06 -10.03 1.71
C ARG A 33 16.21 -9.29 0.37
N VAL A 34 15.30 -9.57 -0.58
CA VAL A 34 15.35 -8.93 -1.91
C VAL A 34 15.10 -7.42 -1.82
N THR A 35 14.16 -7.00 -0.97
CA THR A 35 13.94 -5.58 -0.69
C THR A 35 15.20 -4.91 -0.14
N ALA A 36 15.87 -5.50 0.84
CA ALA A 36 17.11 -4.96 1.40
C ALA A 36 18.21 -4.84 0.34
N GLU A 37 18.42 -5.88 -0.48
CA GLU A 37 19.40 -5.86 -1.56
C GLU A 37 19.12 -4.74 -2.59
N ASN A 38 17.85 -4.51 -2.93
CA ASN A 38 17.46 -3.45 -3.86
C ASN A 38 17.59 -2.05 -3.24
N MET A 39 17.28 -1.89 -1.96
CA MET A 39 17.54 -0.64 -1.24
C MET A 39 19.02 -0.29 -1.24
N ASP A 40 19.90 -1.26 -0.94
CA ASP A 40 21.35 -1.07 -0.93
C ASP A 40 21.90 -0.71 -2.30
N LYS A 41 21.46 -1.40 -3.35
CA LYS A 41 21.85 -1.09 -4.75
C LYS A 41 21.46 0.31 -5.20
N ASN A 42 20.44 0.90 -4.57
CA ASN A 42 19.97 2.26 -4.86
C ASN A 42 20.47 3.30 -3.84
N GLY A 43 21.43 2.95 -2.99
CA GLY A 43 22.00 3.86 -1.99
C GLY A 43 21.03 4.27 -0.89
N LEU A 44 20.01 3.47 -0.64
CA LEU A 44 18.96 3.70 0.35
C LEU A 44 19.19 2.86 1.61
N SER A 45 20.46 2.65 1.98
CA SER A 45 20.82 1.88 3.17
C SER A 45 20.43 2.59 4.47
N GLY A 46 20.33 1.81 5.53
CA GLY A 46 20.24 2.32 6.89
C GLY A 46 18.83 2.66 7.36
N LEU A 47 18.65 3.81 7.98
CA LEU A 47 17.45 4.16 8.77
C LEU A 47 16.25 4.64 7.93
N ARG A 48 16.31 4.61 6.60
CA ARG A 48 15.24 5.13 5.74
C ARG A 48 14.14 4.12 5.43
N TYR A 49 14.34 2.85 5.74
CA TYR A 49 13.30 1.85 5.56
C TYR A 49 13.32 0.79 6.65
N SER A 50 12.20 0.13 6.82
CA SER A 50 12.05 -1.08 7.62
C SER A 50 11.18 -2.09 6.91
N THR A 51 11.36 -3.36 7.23
CA THR A 51 10.59 -4.45 6.62
C THR A 51 9.93 -5.31 7.68
N ARG A 52 8.78 -5.90 7.32
CA ARG A 52 8.07 -6.87 8.15
C ARG A 52 7.60 -8.03 7.29
N CYS A 53 7.82 -9.24 7.77
CA CYS A 53 7.28 -10.45 7.17
C CYS A 53 6.04 -10.91 7.92
N GLY A 54 4.97 -11.15 7.20
CA GLY A 54 3.73 -11.69 7.76
C GLY A 54 2.50 -11.33 6.93
N ASP A 55 1.40 -12.01 7.22
CA ASP A 55 0.13 -11.84 6.55
C ASP A 55 -0.78 -10.89 7.34
N LEU A 56 -0.98 -9.69 6.79
CA LEU A 56 -1.83 -8.66 7.40
C LEU A 56 -3.31 -9.10 7.53
N LEU A 57 -3.78 -10.08 6.79
CA LEU A 57 -5.15 -10.55 6.90
C LEU A 57 -5.34 -11.51 8.08
N SER A 58 -4.34 -12.32 8.39
CA SER A 58 -4.40 -13.35 9.43
C SER A 58 -3.68 -12.99 10.72
N ASP A 59 -2.79 -11.98 10.73
CA ASP A 59 -2.01 -11.57 11.90
C ASP A 59 -2.49 -10.22 12.50
N PRO A 60 -3.31 -10.25 13.56
CA PRO A 60 -3.77 -9.03 14.22
C PRO A 60 -2.66 -8.22 14.89
N ALA A 61 -1.60 -8.89 15.38
CA ALA A 61 -0.49 -8.20 16.04
C ALA A 61 0.31 -7.40 15.03
N LEU A 62 0.58 -7.98 13.85
CA LEU A 62 1.23 -7.28 12.75
C LEU A 62 0.38 -6.08 12.27
N ARG A 63 -0.95 -6.24 12.14
CA ARG A 63 -1.84 -5.11 11.81
C ARG A 63 -1.74 -3.98 12.82
N GLN A 64 -1.76 -4.30 14.11
CA GLN A 64 -1.63 -3.31 15.18
C GLN A 64 -0.27 -2.58 15.11
N GLU A 65 0.80 -3.30 14.78
CA GLU A 65 2.11 -2.70 14.57
C GLU A 65 2.12 -1.73 13.38
N MET A 66 1.50 -2.12 12.24
CA MET A 66 1.38 -1.24 11.08
C MET A 66 0.59 0.03 11.41
N GLU A 67 -0.54 -0.13 12.07
CA GLU A 67 -1.39 0.99 12.49
C GLU A 67 -0.65 1.95 13.43
N ALA A 68 0.09 1.42 14.40
CA ALA A 68 0.84 2.22 15.37
C ALA A 68 1.98 3.04 14.76
N GLN A 69 2.52 2.63 13.60
CA GLN A 69 3.54 3.37 12.86
C GLN A 69 2.96 4.42 11.88
N GLY A 70 1.63 4.41 11.69
CA GLY A 70 0.92 5.42 10.91
C GLY A 70 0.70 6.72 11.70
N PRO A 71 -0.09 7.67 11.14
CA PRO A 71 -0.69 7.58 9.81
C PRO A 71 0.33 7.71 8.69
N TYR A 72 0.02 7.12 7.53
CA TYR A 72 0.90 7.13 6.36
C TYR A 72 0.46 8.18 5.34
N ASP A 73 1.39 8.98 4.83
CA ASP A 73 1.11 9.94 3.76
C ASP A 73 0.82 9.23 2.42
N VAL A 74 1.49 8.08 2.20
CA VAL A 74 1.28 7.25 1.01
C VAL A 74 1.22 5.78 1.43
N ILE A 75 0.20 5.08 0.95
CA ILE A 75 0.10 3.63 1.03
C ILE A 75 0.10 3.08 -0.40
N LEU A 76 0.99 2.14 -0.67
CA LEU A 76 1.13 1.43 -1.94
C LEU A 76 0.71 -0.02 -1.74
N ALA A 77 -0.09 -0.58 -2.65
CA ALA A 77 -0.45 -1.98 -2.65
C ALA A 77 -0.60 -2.47 -4.10
N ASN A 78 0.39 -3.22 -4.56
CA ASN A 78 0.35 -3.87 -5.88
C ASN A 78 0.17 -5.38 -5.69
N ILE A 79 -1.06 -5.77 -5.41
CA ILE A 79 -1.46 -7.14 -5.04
C ILE A 79 -2.79 -7.51 -5.69
N VAL A 80 -3.13 -8.80 -5.65
CA VAL A 80 -4.34 -9.32 -6.29
C VAL A 80 -5.63 -8.73 -5.69
N ALA A 81 -6.68 -8.64 -6.50
CA ALA A 81 -7.94 -7.98 -6.16
C ALA A 81 -8.60 -8.53 -4.89
N ASP A 82 -8.57 -9.85 -4.67
CA ASP A 82 -9.18 -10.45 -3.46
C ASP A 82 -8.53 -9.95 -2.18
N VAL A 83 -7.21 -9.82 -2.17
CA VAL A 83 -6.47 -9.29 -1.02
C VAL A 83 -6.73 -7.80 -0.85
N LEU A 84 -6.76 -7.01 -1.94
CA LEU A 84 -7.12 -5.60 -1.88
C LEU A 84 -8.52 -5.38 -1.29
N ILE A 85 -9.51 -6.15 -1.74
CA ILE A 85 -10.89 -6.08 -1.23
C ILE A 85 -10.93 -6.36 0.28
N ALA A 86 -10.24 -7.41 0.74
CA ALA A 86 -10.15 -7.72 2.17
C ALA A 86 -9.42 -6.62 2.95
N MET A 87 -8.38 -6.02 2.39
CA MET A 87 -7.60 -4.93 3.01
C MET A 87 -8.35 -3.59 3.06
N ALA A 88 -9.45 -3.44 2.33
CA ALA A 88 -10.30 -2.24 2.42
C ALA A 88 -10.83 -1.98 3.83
N ALA A 89 -10.90 -3.00 4.69
CA ALA A 89 -11.27 -2.85 6.09
C ALA A 89 -10.20 -2.15 6.95
N TYR A 90 -8.95 -2.07 6.50
CA TYR A 90 -7.81 -1.60 7.31
C TYR A 90 -7.10 -0.39 6.70
N LEU A 91 -6.72 -0.47 5.42
CA LEU A 91 -5.87 0.55 4.77
C LEU A 91 -6.39 1.98 4.88
N PRO A 92 -7.70 2.25 4.73
CA PRO A 92 -8.24 3.61 4.91
C PRO A 92 -7.98 4.16 6.32
N GLY A 93 -8.03 3.32 7.35
CA GLY A 93 -7.78 3.71 8.74
C GLY A 93 -6.34 4.15 9.00
N TRP A 94 -5.39 3.60 8.26
CA TRP A 94 -3.95 3.88 8.42
C TRP A 94 -3.47 5.07 7.59
N LEU A 95 -4.28 5.58 6.66
CA LEU A 95 -3.93 6.68 5.79
C LEU A 95 -4.04 8.03 6.52
N ALA A 96 -3.11 8.93 6.29
CA ALA A 96 -3.20 10.32 6.73
C ALA A 96 -4.42 11.04 6.09
N GLU A 97 -4.85 12.15 6.66
CA GLU A 97 -6.04 12.88 6.21
C GLU A 97 -5.96 13.29 4.74
N ASP A 98 -4.84 13.84 4.33
CA ASP A 98 -4.56 14.20 2.92
C ASP A 98 -3.68 13.15 2.21
N GLY A 99 -3.60 11.94 2.75
CA GLY A 99 -2.78 10.85 2.22
C GLY A 99 -3.37 10.23 0.96
N HIS A 100 -2.52 9.54 0.21
CA HIS A 100 -2.88 8.85 -1.02
C HIS A 100 -2.71 7.34 -0.88
N LEU A 101 -3.74 6.60 -1.23
CA LEU A 101 -3.72 5.14 -1.30
C LEU A 101 -3.68 4.74 -2.79
N ILE A 102 -2.59 4.10 -3.20
CA ILE A 102 -2.38 3.68 -4.59
C ILE A 102 -2.49 2.16 -4.66
N LEU A 103 -3.51 1.70 -5.35
CA LEU A 103 -3.84 0.29 -5.54
C LEU A 103 -3.51 -0.12 -6.98
N SER A 104 -2.81 -1.22 -7.16
CA SER A 104 -2.45 -1.77 -8.47
C SER A 104 -2.46 -3.31 -8.45
N GLY A 105 -2.09 -3.95 -9.55
CA GLY A 105 -2.21 -5.40 -9.66
C GLY A 105 -3.65 -5.87 -9.87
N ILE A 106 -4.53 -4.98 -10.30
CA ILE A 106 -5.95 -5.22 -10.51
C ILE A 106 -6.18 -5.53 -11.99
N ILE A 107 -6.65 -6.74 -12.31
CA ILE A 107 -7.12 -7.03 -13.66
C ILE A 107 -8.44 -6.26 -13.92
N ASP A 108 -8.63 -5.79 -15.14
CA ASP A 108 -9.76 -4.93 -15.53
C ASP A 108 -11.11 -5.52 -15.16
N THR A 109 -11.29 -6.83 -15.34
CA THR A 109 -12.52 -7.58 -15.01
C THR A 109 -12.88 -7.55 -13.51
N ARG A 110 -11.90 -7.29 -12.62
CA ARG A 110 -12.10 -7.22 -11.17
C ARG A 110 -12.10 -5.79 -10.63
N ALA A 111 -11.83 -4.79 -11.50
CA ALA A 111 -11.65 -3.41 -11.06
C ALA A 111 -12.90 -2.84 -10.36
N GLU A 112 -14.12 -3.17 -10.82
CA GLU A 112 -15.35 -2.65 -10.21
C GLU A 112 -15.59 -3.20 -8.79
N GLU A 113 -15.18 -4.43 -8.52
CA GLU A 113 -15.27 -4.99 -7.18
C GLU A 113 -14.34 -4.24 -6.20
N VAL A 114 -13.11 -3.95 -6.64
CA VAL A 114 -12.14 -3.17 -5.84
C VAL A 114 -12.65 -1.75 -5.62
N ARG A 115 -13.14 -1.06 -6.67
CA ARG A 115 -13.72 0.30 -6.54
C ARG A 115 -14.84 0.34 -5.52
N ARG A 116 -15.75 -0.62 -5.58
CA ARG A 116 -16.88 -0.72 -4.66
C ARG A 116 -16.42 -0.92 -3.23
N ALA A 117 -15.47 -1.83 -2.98
CA ALA A 117 -14.94 -2.09 -1.64
C ALA A 117 -14.33 -0.84 -1.02
N PHE A 118 -13.50 -0.10 -1.75
CA PHE A 118 -12.87 1.10 -1.23
C PHE A 118 -13.83 2.29 -1.09
N ARG A 119 -14.81 2.45 -1.99
CA ARG A 119 -15.89 3.44 -1.81
C ARG A 119 -16.73 3.16 -0.56
N GLN A 120 -17.08 1.90 -0.31
CA GLN A 120 -17.79 1.49 0.91
C GLN A 120 -16.96 1.75 2.18
N ALA A 121 -15.64 1.70 2.07
CA ALA A 121 -14.72 2.03 3.14
C ALA A 121 -14.44 3.54 3.29
N GLY A 122 -15.25 4.42 2.65
CA GLY A 122 -15.14 5.87 2.77
C GLY A 122 -14.04 6.51 1.91
N MET A 123 -13.58 5.83 0.88
CA MET A 123 -12.57 6.36 -0.03
C MET A 123 -13.19 6.95 -1.30
N VAL A 124 -12.56 8.01 -1.81
CA VAL A 124 -12.86 8.61 -3.11
C VAL A 124 -11.73 8.26 -4.07
N ILE A 125 -12.07 7.75 -5.24
CA ILE A 125 -11.11 7.50 -6.31
C ILE A 125 -10.85 8.84 -7.02
N VAL A 126 -9.65 9.36 -6.87
CA VAL A 126 -9.24 10.67 -7.41
C VAL A 126 -8.51 10.55 -8.74
N ASN A 127 -7.95 9.39 -9.04
CA ASN A 127 -7.34 9.09 -10.33
C ASN A 127 -7.43 7.59 -10.63
N GLU A 128 -7.51 7.26 -11.91
CA GLU A 128 -7.53 5.89 -12.41
C GLU A 128 -6.72 5.81 -13.70
N ILE A 129 -5.88 4.79 -13.81
CA ILE A 129 -5.16 4.48 -15.05
C ILE A 129 -5.45 3.03 -15.41
N ALA A 130 -5.96 2.81 -16.63
CA ALA A 130 -6.16 1.49 -17.21
C ALA A 130 -5.20 1.31 -18.40
N ARG A 131 -4.46 0.21 -18.40
CA ARG A 131 -3.50 -0.11 -19.47
C ARG A 131 -3.32 -1.61 -19.59
N ASP A 132 -3.40 -2.12 -20.81
CA ASP A 132 -3.08 -3.51 -21.14
C ASP A 132 -3.79 -4.55 -20.26
N GLY A 133 -5.08 -4.29 -19.91
CA GLY A 133 -5.90 -5.17 -19.08
C GLY A 133 -5.65 -5.03 -17.55
N TRP A 134 -4.82 -4.05 -17.14
CA TRP A 134 -4.55 -3.74 -15.75
C TRP A 134 -5.07 -2.37 -15.36
N VAL A 135 -5.48 -2.23 -14.11
CA VAL A 135 -6.02 -0.99 -13.55
C VAL A 135 -5.23 -0.60 -12.31
N MET A 136 -4.91 0.69 -12.22
CA MET A 136 -4.42 1.36 -11.03
C MET A 136 -5.46 2.36 -10.54
N LEU A 137 -5.71 2.38 -9.25
CA LEU A 137 -6.59 3.34 -8.59
C LEU A 137 -5.78 4.17 -7.60
N CYS A 138 -5.93 5.49 -7.66
CA CYS A 138 -5.46 6.39 -6.61
C CYS A 138 -6.68 6.87 -5.81
N CYS A 139 -6.65 6.63 -4.51
CA CYS A 139 -7.75 6.94 -3.61
C CYS A 139 -7.30 7.89 -2.50
N MET A 140 -8.21 8.72 -2.03
CA MET A 140 -8.06 9.57 -0.83
C MET A 140 -9.26 9.35 0.08
N ARG A 141 -9.13 9.74 1.35
CA ARG A 141 -10.28 9.75 2.25
C ARG A 141 -11.36 10.72 1.74
N SER A 142 -12.62 10.33 1.85
CA SER A 142 -13.72 11.28 1.67
C SER A 142 -13.59 12.36 2.74
N LYS A 143 -13.47 13.62 2.33
CA LYS A 143 -13.61 14.75 3.28
C LYS A 143 -15.06 14.72 3.72
N GLY A 144 -15.32 14.42 4.99
CA GLY A 144 -16.66 14.54 5.55
C GLY A 144 -17.17 15.95 5.27
N GLU A 145 -18.38 16.07 4.75
CA GLU A 145 -19.06 17.36 4.73
C GLU A 145 -19.13 17.82 6.20
N ASN A 146 -18.34 18.81 6.55
CA ASN A 146 -18.51 19.52 7.81
C ASN A 146 -19.88 20.20 7.76
N SER A 147 -20.85 19.58 8.40
CA SER A 147 -22.17 20.17 8.67
C SER A 147 -22.06 21.13 9.85
#